data_2e59a0c3a725f41556ce5a1929841a70
#
_entry.id   2e59a0c3a725f41556ce5a1929841a70
#
_cell.length_a   1.000
_cell.length_b   1.000
_cell.length_c   1.000
_cell.angle_alpha   90.00
_cell.angle_beta   90.00
_cell.angle_gamma   90.00
#
_symmetry.space_group_name_H-M   'P 1'
#
loop_
_entity.id
_entity.type
_entity.pdbx_description
1 polymer ?
#
loop_
_entity_poly.entity_id
_entity_poly.type
_entity_poly.pdbx_seq_one_letter_code
_entity_poly.pdbx_strand_id
1 'polypeptide(L)'
;MPLVTSTEMFKKAYEGGYAIGAFNVNNMEIIQGITEAAMEENAPLILQVSSGARNYAKHVYLMKLIEAAIEDTGLPICVHLDHGDTFELCKSCIDGGFTSVMIDGSHHSFEDNIALTKQVVDYAHAKGVVVEGELGRLAGIEDAVNVSAADASYTDPAQVEEFVTRTGVDSLAIAIGTSHGAYKFKPGQKPQLRFDILEEVSKRLPGFPIVLHGASSVIPEYVKIINENGGKMPDAIGIPEDMLRKAASMAVCKINIDSDLRLAMTASIRQYFNEHPDHFDPRQYLKPARANIKSLVKHKIVARLQRQSVNP
;
A
#
# COMPACT_ATOMS: atom_id res chain seq x y z
N MET A 1 -6.51 -7.65 20.85
CA MET A 1 -5.03 -7.72 20.84
C MET A 1 -4.51 -6.33 20.52
N PRO A 2 -3.29 -5.94 20.94
CA PRO A 2 -2.75 -4.62 20.60
C PRO A 2 -2.40 -4.51 19.11
N LEU A 3 -2.31 -3.28 18.62
CA LEU A 3 -1.64 -2.95 17.36
C LEU A 3 -0.23 -3.53 17.37
N VAL A 4 0.24 -4.01 16.22
CA VAL A 4 1.58 -4.59 16.04
C VAL A 4 2.39 -3.80 15.04
N THR A 5 3.73 -3.91 15.10
CA THR A 5 4.62 -3.41 14.05
C THR A 5 4.66 -4.39 12.87
N SER A 6 5.22 -3.96 11.75
CA SER A 6 5.41 -4.84 10.58
C SER A 6 6.58 -5.81 10.69
N THR A 7 7.43 -5.72 11.71
CA THR A 7 8.70 -6.46 11.85
C THR A 7 8.54 -7.97 11.65
N GLU A 8 7.70 -8.61 12.48
CA GLU A 8 7.48 -10.07 12.39
C GLU A 8 6.72 -10.48 11.12
N MET A 9 5.85 -9.59 10.62
CA MET A 9 5.15 -9.80 9.35
C MET A 9 6.15 -9.85 8.19
N PHE A 10 7.07 -8.89 8.12
CA PHE A 10 8.07 -8.81 7.05
C PHE A 10 9.09 -9.92 7.11
N LYS A 11 9.52 -10.31 8.31
CA LYS A 11 10.41 -11.46 8.48
C LYS A 11 9.80 -12.73 7.90
N LYS A 12 8.55 -13.05 8.26
CA LYS A 12 7.83 -14.21 7.74
C LYS A 12 7.58 -14.10 6.23
N ALA A 13 7.28 -12.91 5.73
CA ALA A 13 7.07 -12.65 4.32
C ALA A 13 8.35 -12.91 3.51
N TYR A 14 9.48 -12.39 3.98
CA TYR A 14 10.78 -12.59 3.36
C TYR A 14 11.16 -14.08 3.31
N GLU A 15 11.12 -14.76 4.46
CA GLU A 15 11.43 -16.18 4.58
C GLU A 15 10.49 -17.08 3.75
N GLY A 16 9.23 -16.69 3.66
CA GLY A 16 8.18 -17.40 2.91
C GLY A 16 8.14 -17.09 1.41
N GLY A 17 8.85 -16.06 0.95
CA GLY A 17 8.82 -15.61 -0.45
C GLY A 17 7.44 -15.11 -0.88
N TYR A 18 6.75 -14.35 0.00
CA TYR A 18 5.47 -13.71 -0.28
C TYR A 18 5.48 -12.25 0.18
N ALA A 19 4.50 -11.47 -0.24
CA ALA A 19 4.34 -10.09 0.23
C ALA A 19 3.00 -9.91 0.96
N ILE A 20 2.99 -9.00 1.93
CA ILE A 20 1.78 -8.58 2.64
C ILE A 20 1.16 -7.40 1.88
N GLY A 21 -0.14 -7.49 1.63
CA GLY A 21 -0.91 -6.36 1.11
C GLY A 21 -1.05 -5.27 2.17
N ALA A 22 -0.66 -4.06 1.81
CA ALA A 22 -0.89 -2.88 2.61
C ALA A 22 -2.02 -2.07 1.95
N PHE A 23 -3.15 -1.98 2.64
CA PHE A 23 -4.40 -1.50 2.08
C PHE A 23 -4.75 -0.11 2.60
N ASN A 24 -4.92 0.86 1.69
CA ASN A 24 -5.29 2.22 2.05
C ASN A 24 -6.74 2.30 2.53
N VAL A 25 -6.94 3.02 3.64
CA VAL A 25 -8.25 3.17 4.27
C VAL A 25 -8.63 4.63 4.46
N ASN A 26 -9.89 4.96 4.17
CA ASN A 26 -10.41 6.30 4.31
C ASN A 26 -11.88 6.38 4.78
N ASN A 27 -12.57 5.24 4.90
CA ASN A 27 -13.92 5.16 5.42
C ASN A 27 -14.22 3.79 6.07
N MET A 28 -15.39 3.66 6.66
CA MET A 28 -15.83 2.46 7.39
C MET A 28 -15.97 1.23 6.48
N GLU A 29 -16.58 1.38 5.30
CA GLU A 29 -16.88 0.28 4.39
C GLU A 29 -15.61 -0.37 3.84
N ILE A 30 -14.58 0.45 3.56
CA ILE A 30 -13.27 -0.03 3.12
C ILE A 30 -12.61 -0.82 4.25
N ILE A 31 -12.55 -0.27 5.47
CA ILE A 31 -11.96 -0.97 6.63
C ILE A 31 -12.66 -2.31 6.87
N GLN A 32 -13.99 -2.32 6.90
CA GLN A 32 -14.78 -3.53 7.13
C GLN A 32 -14.55 -4.58 6.03
N GLY A 33 -14.56 -4.18 4.75
CA GLY A 33 -14.31 -5.11 3.65
C GLY A 33 -12.91 -5.74 3.71
N ILE A 34 -11.89 -4.95 4.06
CA ILE A 34 -10.51 -5.42 4.21
C ILE A 34 -10.38 -6.39 5.40
N THR A 35 -10.88 -5.99 6.56
CA THR A 35 -10.71 -6.78 7.80
C THR A 35 -11.53 -8.08 7.78
N GLU A 36 -12.72 -8.07 7.19
CA GLU A 36 -13.51 -9.29 6.96
C GLU A 36 -12.80 -10.29 6.05
N ALA A 37 -12.17 -9.81 4.98
CA ALA A 37 -11.39 -10.66 4.08
C ALA A 37 -10.17 -11.26 4.80
N ALA A 38 -9.44 -10.43 5.53
CA ALA A 38 -8.26 -10.87 6.27
C ALA A 38 -8.60 -11.88 7.38
N MET A 39 -9.74 -11.70 8.07
CA MET A 39 -10.24 -12.62 9.08
C MET A 39 -10.59 -13.99 8.48
N GLU A 40 -11.31 -14.03 7.35
CA GLU A 40 -11.64 -15.28 6.67
C GLU A 40 -10.40 -16.06 6.22
N GLU A 41 -9.34 -15.35 5.83
CA GLU A 41 -8.09 -15.98 5.36
C GLU A 41 -7.05 -16.14 6.46
N ASN A 42 -7.36 -15.75 7.71
CA ASN A 42 -6.42 -15.73 8.84
C ASN A 42 -5.07 -15.06 8.46
N ALA A 43 -5.15 -13.95 7.77
CA ALA A 43 -4.00 -13.26 7.18
C ALA A 43 -3.55 -12.06 8.02
N PRO A 44 -2.23 -11.79 8.12
CA PRO A 44 -1.72 -10.55 8.71
C PRO A 44 -2.14 -9.36 7.85
N LEU A 45 -2.29 -8.19 8.48
CA LEU A 45 -2.89 -7.03 7.84
C LEU A 45 -2.10 -5.75 8.13
N ILE A 46 -1.85 -4.97 7.07
CA ILE A 46 -1.37 -3.59 7.17
C ILE A 46 -2.48 -2.68 6.67
N LEU A 47 -3.01 -1.82 7.55
CA LEU A 47 -3.90 -0.73 7.18
C LEU A 47 -3.08 0.54 7.01
N GLN A 48 -3.09 1.11 5.81
CA GLN A 48 -2.37 2.33 5.50
C GLN A 48 -3.28 3.54 5.52
N VAL A 49 -2.77 4.64 6.03
CA VAL A 49 -3.46 5.92 6.10
C VAL A 49 -2.56 7.00 5.53
N SER A 50 -2.96 7.60 4.42
CA SER A 50 -2.28 8.74 3.84
C SER A 50 -2.65 10.05 4.55
N SER A 51 -1.89 11.12 4.28
CA SER A 51 -2.22 12.47 4.75
C SER A 51 -3.60 12.92 4.24
N GLY A 52 -3.93 12.58 2.98
CA GLY A 52 -5.23 12.86 2.37
C GLY A 52 -6.38 12.16 3.10
N ALA A 53 -6.23 10.88 3.43
CA ALA A 53 -7.21 10.13 4.21
C ALA A 53 -7.40 10.71 5.62
N ARG A 54 -6.30 11.10 6.30
CA ARG A 54 -6.38 11.78 7.62
C ARG A 54 -7.10 13.11 7.56
N ASN A 55 -6.88 13.89 6.53
CA ASN A 55 -7.56 15.18 6.33
C ASN A 55 -9.06 15.00 6.05
N TYR A 56 -9.41 14.01 5.22
CA TYR A 56 -10.80 13.70 4.86
C TYR A 56 -11.59 13.15 6.06
N ALA A 57 -11.15 12.04 6.64
CA ALA A 57 -11.91 11.33 7.68
C ALA A 57 -11.58 11.78 9.10
N LYS A 58 -10.51 12.58 9.30
CA LYS A 58 -9.88 12.95 10.57
C LYS A 58 -9.27 11.76 11.32
N HIS A 59 -8.11 12.02 11.91
CA HIS A 59 -7.30 11.01 12.61
C HIS A 59 -8.10 10.22 13.65
N VAL A 60 -8.88 10.91 14.49
CA VAL A 60 -9.63 10.28 15.60
C VAL A 60 -10.66 9.26 15.09
N TYR A 61 -11.36 9.56 13.99
CA TYR A 61 -12.35 8.63 13.43
C TYR A 61 -11.68 7.39 12.84
N LEU A 62 -10.59 7.58 12.07
CA LEU A 62 -9.85 6.44 11.49
C LEU A 62 -9.30 5.53 12.58
N MET A 63 -8.65 6.08 13.61
CA MET A 63 -8.09 5.27 14.69
C MET A 63 -9.19 4.52 15.45
N LYS A 64 -10.36 5.13 15.70
CA LYS A 64 -11.48 4.43 16.37
C LYS A 64 -12.11 3.35 15.49
N LEU A 65 -12.17 3.53 14.18
CA LEU A 65 -12.59 2.48 13.25
C LEU A 65 -11.59 1.31 13.22
N ILE A 66 -10.30 1.60 13.26
CA ILE A 66 -9.25 0.57 13.33
C ILE A 66 -9.28 -0.16 14.68
N GLU A 67 -9.43 0.54 15.79
CA GLU A 67 -9.62 -0.06 17.11
C GLU A 67 -10.84 -1.00 17.13
N ALA A 68 -11.98 -0.55 16.58
CA ALA A 68 -13.17 -1.38 16.45
C ALA A 68 -12.93 -2.63 15.59
N ALA A 69 -12.19 -2.48 14.49
CA ALA A 69 -11.83 -3.62 13.63
C ALA A 69 -10.96 -4.64 14.36
N ILE A 70 -10.05 -4.21 15.23
CA ILE A 70 -9.23 -5.10 16.07
C ILE A 70 -10.09 -5.83 17.10
N GLU A 71 -11.03 -5.14 17.74
CA GLU A 71 -11.97 -5.74 18.69
C GLU A 71 -12.86 -6.79 18.04
N ASP A 72 -13.40 -6.49 16.86
CA ASP A 72 -14.31 -7.36 16.11
C ASP A 72 -13.62 -8.61 15.56
N THR A 73 -12.40 -8.46 15.03
CA THR A 73 -11.72 -9.56 14.30
C THR A 73 -10.67 -10.29 15.11
N GLY A 74 -10.09 -9.65 16.12
CA GLY A 74 -8.94 -10.17 16.88
C GLY A 74 -7.63 -10.29 16.08
N LEU A 75 -7.58 -9.74 14.84
CA LEU A 75 -6.40 -9.81 13.99
C LEU A 75 -5.24 -8.93 14.49
N PRO A 76 -3.99 -9.37 14.28
CA PRO A 76 -2.84 -8.49 14.43
C PRO A 76 -2.81 -7.49 13.28
N ILE A 77 -3.03 -6.21 13.58
CA ILE A 77 -3.08 -5.12 12.60
C ILE A 77 -1.90 -4.18 12.82
N CYS A 78 -1.13 -3.92 11.75
CA CYS A 78 -0.16 -2.84 11.69
C CYS A 78 -0.82 -1.60 11.08
N VAL A 79 -0.76 -0.46 11.76
CA VAL A 79 -1.23 0.83 11.24
C VAL A 79 -0.05 1.63 10.74
N HIS A 80 -0.08 1.97 9.46
CA HIS A 80 1.03 2.56 8.73
C HIS A 80 0.67 3.92 8.14
N LEU A 81 1.54 4.92 8.33
CA LEU A 81 1.46 6.18 7.57
C LEU A 81 2.04 5.95 6.17
N ASP A 82 1.23 6.21 5.16
CA ASP A 82 1.60 6.13 3.75
C ASP A 82 2.03 7.51 3.24
N HIS A 83 3.23 7.63 2.69
CA HIS A 83 3.86 8.86 2.20
C HIS A 83 3.83 10.04 3.20
N GLY A 84 4.58 9.93 4.28
CA GLY A 84 4.90 11.08 5.12
C GLY A 84 5.92 11.98 4.44
N ASP A 85 5.59 13.26 4.24
CA ASP A 85 6.43 14.25 3.56
C ASP A 85 7.30 15.08 4.51
N THR A 86 7.00 15.04 5.81
CA THR A 86 7.67 15.84 6.83
C THR A 86 7.86 15.06 8.13
N PHE A 87 8.87 15.46 8.89
CA PHE A 87 9.07 14.93 10.25
C PHE A 87 7.86 15.17 11.15
N GLU A 88 7.23 16.35 11.07
CA GLU A 88 6.07 16.73 11.88
C GLU A 88 4.86 15.83 11.61
N LEU A 89 4.63 15.45 10.35
CA LEU A 89 3.57 14.52 9.99
C LEU A 89 3.84 13.12 10.55
N CYS A 90 5.04 12.59 10.36
CA CYS A 90 5.44 11.30 10.92
C CYS A 90 5.32 11.31 12.45
N LYS A 91 5.85 12.36 13.11
CA LYS A 91 5.74 12.57 14.56
C LYS A 91 4.27 12.57 15.02
N SER A 92 3.40 13.31 14.33
CA SER A 92 1.98 13.37 14.65
C SER A 92 1.28 12.01 14.54
N CYS A 93 1.67 11.18 13.56
CA CYS A 93 1.15 9.82 13.40
C CYS A 93 1.65 8.87 14.50
N ILE A 94 2.95 8.92 14.81
CA ILE A 94 3.56 8.14 15.89
C ILE A 94 2.91 8.47 17.24
N ASP A 95 2.77 9.77 17.56
CA ASP A 95 2.12 10.23 18.79
C ASP A 95 0.62 9.89 18.81
N GLY A 96 0.01 9.75 17.63
CA GLY A 96 -1.38 9.36 17.44
C GLY A 96 -1.64 7.87 17.45
N GLY A 97 -0.63 7.02 17.74
CA GLY A 97 -0.79 5.58 17.93
C GLY A 97 -0.50 4.71 16.70
N PHE A 98 0.10 5.27 15.64
CA PHE A 98 0.57 4.45 14.51
C PHE A 98 1.75 3.57 14.94
N THR A 99 1.81 2.35 14.43
CA THR A 99 2.87 1.38 14.73
C THR A 99 3.94 1.30 13.65
N SER A 100 3.70 1.98 12.54
CA SER A 100 4.62 2.09 11.40
C SER A 100 4.41 3.43 10.69
N VAL A 101 5.48 4.05 10.21
CA VAL A 101 5.41 5.26 9.40
C VAL A 101 6.37 5.18 8.22
N MET A 102 5.98 5.74 7.08
CA MET A 102 6.89 6.00 5.97
C MET A 102 7.27 7.47 5.96
N ILE A 103 8.55 7.74 5.75
CA ILE A 103 9.08 9.05 5.39
C ILE A 103 9.57 9.02 3.95
N ASP A 104 8.96 9.84 3.10
CA ASP A 104 9.31 9.99 1.70
C ASP A 104 10.17 11.23 1.48
N GLY A 105 11.48 11.03 1.55
CA GLY A 105 12.49 12.04 1.21
C GLY A 105 13.01 11.92 -0.23
N SER A 106 12.38 11.13 -1.10
CA SER A 106 12.86 10.82 -2.45
C SER A 106 12.99 12.04 -3.39
N HIS A 107 12.32 13.13 -3.05
CA HIS A 107 12.39 14.40 -3.79
C HIS A 107 13.54 15.32 -3.36
N HIS A 108 14.23 14.99 -2.28
CA HIS A 108 15.42 15.68 -1.80
C HIS A 108 16.71 15.12 -2.41
N SER A 109 17.84 15.75 -2.10
CA SER A 109 19.15 15.15 -2.37
C SER A 109 19.36 13.89 -1.53
N PHE A 110 20.28 13.01 -1.93
CA PHE A 110 20.56 11.77 -1.18
C PHE A 110 20.94 12.06 0.28
N GLU A 111 21.76 13.07 0.52
CA GLU A 111 22.17 13.46 1.88
C GLU A 111 21.01 14.05 2.71
N ASP A 112 20.16 14.88 2.10
CA ASP A 112 19.02 15.44 2.78
C ASP A 112 17.95 14.37 3.06
N ASN A 113 17.76 13.40 2.15
CA ASN A 113 16.89 12.25 2.37
C ASN A 113 17.40 11.42 3.56
N ILE A 114 18.69 11.12 3.63
CA ILE A 114 19.30 10.43 4.78
C ILE A 114 19.07 11.23 6.07
N ALA A 115 19.33 12.53 6.07
CA ALA A 115 19.17 13.36 7.27
C ALA A 115 17.74 13.39 7.78
N LEU A 116 16.76 13.60 6.88
CA LEU A 116 15.34 13.59 7.20
C LEU A 116 14.87 12.22 7.69
N THR A 117 15.24 11.16 6.97
CA THR A 117 14.86 9.79 7.33
C THR A 117 15.43 9.39 8.68
N LYS A 118 16.71 9.69 8.94
CA LYS A 118 17.37 9.43 10.23
C LYS A 118 16.67 10.14 11.39
N GLN A 119 16.24 11.39 11.20
CA GLN A 119 15.50 12.14 12.21
C GLN A 119 14.18 11.44 12.58
N VAL A 120 13.45 10.91 11.58
CA VAL A 120 12.21 10.16 11.80
C VAL A 120 12.50 8.83 12.51
N VAL A 121 13.53 8.10 12.06
CA VAL A 121 13.94 6.82 12.67
C VAL A 121 14.27 6.99 14.14
N ASP A 122 15.08 7.97 14.50
CA ASP A 122 15.48 8.21 15.91
C ASP A 122 14.26 8.48 16.79
N TYR A 123 13.29 9.24 16.29
CA TYR A 123 12.06 9.52 17.03
C TYR A 123 11.13 8.31 17.13
N ALA A 124 10.96 7.57 16.03
CA ALA A 124 10.08 6.40 15.94
C ALA A 124 10.59 5.24 16.80
N HIS A 125 11.87 4.88 16.66
CA HIS A 125 12.49 3.78 17.41
C HIS A 125 12.46 4.00 18.92
N ALA A 126 12.60 5.24 19.39
CA ALA A 126 12.46 5.58 20.80
C ALA A 126 11.06 5.26 21.36
N LYS A 127 10.04 5.07 20.48
CA LYS A 127 8.66 4.75 20.81
C LYS A 127 8.24 3.35 20.36
N GLY A 128 9.16 2.54 19.85
CA GLY A 128 8.89 1.19 19.36
C GLY A 128 8.09 1.15 18.05
N VAL A 129 8.14 2.22 17.25
CA VAL A 129 7.51 2.33 15.93
C VAL A 129 8.54 2.10 14.84
N VAL A 130 8.18 1.35 13.81
CA VAL A 130 9.06 1.05 12.68
C VAL A 130 8.94 2.08 11.55
N VAL A 131 9.99 2.23 10.76
CA VAL A 131 10.10 3.25 9.72
C VAL A 131 10.42 2.62 8.37
N GLU A 132 9.65 3.05 7.36
CA GLU A 132 9.92 2.81 5.94
C GLU A 132 10.55 4.07 5.33
N GLY A 133 11.66 3.90 4.61
CA GLY A 133 12.25 4.95 3.79
C GLY A 133 12.02 4.73 2.31
N GLU A 134 12.40 5.70 1.45
CA GLU A 134 12.28 5.56 -0.01
C GLU A 134 13.55 6.01 -0.73
N LEU A 135 13.96 5.21 -1.72
CA LEU A 135 14.97 5.54 -2.72
C LEU A 135 14.46 5.33 -4.14
N GLY A 136 14.83 6.25 -5.01
CA GLY A 136 14.22 6.41 -6.33
C GLY A 136 12.95 7.24 -6.22
N ARG A 137 12.36 7.63 -7.35
CA ARG A 137 11.20 8.52 -7.39
C ARG A 137 10.15 7.97 -8.34
N LEU A 138 9.01 7.58 -7.82
CA LEU A 138 7.92 7.04 -8.62
C LEU A 138 7.16 8.17 -9.33
N ALA A 139 6.80 7.95 -10.60
CA ALA A 139 5.87 8.82 -11.33
C ALA A 139 4.43 8.60 -10.88
N GLY A 140 3.55 9.54 -11.23
CA GLY A 140 2.10 9.42 -11.06
C GLY A 140 1.52 10.32 -9.97
N ILE A 141 0.23 10.14 -9.72
CA ILE A 141 -0.53 10.96 -8.77
C ILE A 141 -1.16 10.04 -7.73
N GLU A 142 -0.85 10.30 -6.47
CA GLU A 142 -1.47 9.64 -5.31
C GLU A 142 -1.61 10.66 -4.19
N ASP A 143 -2.83 10.99 -3.81
CA ASP A 143 -3.18 12.01 -2.83
C ASP A 143 -2.40 13.34 -3.05
N ALA A 144 -1.46 13.67 -2.17
CA ALA A 144 -0.62 14.87 -2.25
C ALA A 144 0.62 14.67 -3.12
N VAL A 145 0.98 13.44 -3.46
CA VAL A 145 2.14 13.10 -4.30
C VAL A 145 1.76 13.28 -5.77
N ASN A 146 2.51 14.13 -6.49
CA ASN A 146 2.34 14.34 -7.93
C ASN A 146 3.70 14.48 -8.59
N VAL A 147 4.14 13.42 -9.27
CA VAL A 147 5.46 13.34 -9.91
C VAL A 147 5.29 13.11 -11.41
N SER A 148 5.84 14.00 -12.22
CA SER A 148 5.82 13.83 -13.67
C SER A 148 6.72 12.65 -14.09
N ALA A 149 6.44 12.05 -15.25
CA ALA A 149 7.27 10.98 -15.78
C ALA A 149 8.73 11.44 -16.09
N ALA A 150 8.94 12.74 -16.27
CA ALA A 150 10.26 13.31 -16.49
C ALA A 150 11.08 13.44 -15.20
N ASP A 151 10.41 13.57 -14.06
CA ASP A 151 11.03 13.70 -12.73
C ASP A 151 11.18 12.36 -12.01
N ALA A 152 10.63 11.28 -12.57
CA ALA A 152 10.77 9.93 -12.02
C ALA A 152 12.17 9.36 -12.24
N SER A 153 12.65 8.61 -11.26
CA SER A 153 13.97 7.94 -11.35
C SER A 153 13.90 6.55 -10.74
N TYR A 154 14.57 5.59 -11.38
CA TYR A 154 14.78 4.28 -10.76
C TYR A 154 15.69 4.38 -9.54
N THR A 155 15.52 3.45 -8.60
CA THR A 155 16.45 3.29 -7.49
C THR A 155 17.83 2.91 -8.02
N ASP A 156 18.87 3.58 -7.54
CA ASP A 156 20.26 3.19 -7.75
C ASP A 156 20.66 2.12 -6.72
N PRO A 157 20.91 0.87 -7.12
CA PRO A 157 21.27 -0.19 -6.18
C PRO A 157 22.58 0.09 -5.41
N ALA A 158 23.45 0.95 -5.93
CA ALA A 158 24.70 1.29 -5.25
C ALA A 158 24.48 2.11 -3.97
N GLN A 159 23.35 2.80 -3.86
CA GLN A 159 23.03 3.68 -2.73
C GLN A 159 22.30 2.96 -1.58
N VAL A 160 21.71 1.77 -1.80
CA VAL A 160 20.79 1.16 -0.82
C VAL A 160 21.47 0.75 0.48
N GLU A 161 22.70 0.21 0.42
CA GLU A 161 23.45 -0.21 1.63
C GLU A 161 23.81 0.99 2.50
N GLU A 162 24.30 2.05 1.87
CA GLU A 162 24.65 3.29 2.57
C GLU A 162 23.42 3.92 3.21
N PHE A 163 22.32 4.02 2.44
CA PHE A 163 21.08 4.60 2.94
C PHE A 163 20.56 3.84 4.17
N VAL A 164 20.39 2.52 4.06
CA VAL A 164 19.89 1.69 5.16
C VAL A 164 20.81 1.76 6.38
N THR A 165 22.12 1.69 6.16
CA THR A 165 23.11 1.74 7.27
C THR A 165 23.10 3.08 7.98
N ARG A 166 23.04 4.19 7.25
CA ARG A 166 23.09 5.55 7.82
C ARG A 166 21.80 5.98 8.45
N THR A 167 20.65 5.54 7.91
CA THR A 167 19.33 5.91 8.43
C THR A 167 18.82 4.98 9.51
N GLY A 168 19.08 3.67 9.40
CA GLY A 168 18.54 2.65 10.28
C GLY A 168 17.07 2.34 10.04
N VAL A 169 16.54 2.56 8.82
CA VAL A 169 15.16 2.19 8.45
C VAL A 169 14.91 0.69 8.57
N ASP A 170 13.66 0.30 8.81
CA ASP A 170 13.23 -1.09 8.98
C ASP A 170 12.78 -1.74 7.66
N SER A 171 12.44 -0.93 6.67
CA SER A 171 12.11 -1.36 5.30
C SER A 171 12.39 -0.24 4.29
N LEU A 172 12.52 -0.60 3.02
CA LEU A 172 12.88 0.34 1.95
C LEU A 172 11.93 0.20 0.77
N ALA A 173 11.25 1.29 0.44
CA ALA A 173 10.52 1.43 -0.81
C ALA A 173 11.51 1.74 -1.95
N ILE A 174 11.33 1.03 -3.09
CA ILE A 174 12.18 1.18 -4.26
C ILE A 174 11.37 1.44 -5.53
N ALA A 175 11.94 2.22 -6.44
CA ALA A 175 11.37 2.53 -7.75
C ALA A 175 11.96 1.58 -8.81
N ILE A 176 11.14 0.63 -9.29
CA ILE A 176 11.53 -0.33 -10.31
C ILE A 176 10.60 -0.32 -11.54
N GLY A 177 9.88 0.79 -11.75
CA GLY A 177 8.96 0.97 -12.89
C GLY A 177 7.48 0.83 -12.54
N THR A 178 7.13 0.81 -11.26
CA THR A 178 5.77 1.05 -10.79
C THR A 178 5.45 2.54 -10.85
N SER A 179 4.16 2.90 -10.79
CA SER A 179 3.69 4.29 -10.85
C SER A 179 2.41 4.46 -10.04
N HIS A 180 2.24 5.60 -9.40
CA HIS A 180 1.03 5.92 -8.65
C HIS A 180 -0.21 6.09 -9.54
N GLY A 181 -1.41 5.92 -8.97
CA GLY A 181 -2.69 6.08 -9.66
C GLY A 181 -3.08 4.92 -10.58
N ALA A 182 -4.12 5.14 -11.39
CA ALA A 182 -4.73 4.12 -12.26
C ALA A 182 -4.17 4.11 -13.71
N TYR A 183 -3.35 5.06 -14.07
CA TYR A 183 -2.79 5.25 -15.43
C TYR A 183 -1.28 5.05 -15.41
N LYS A 184 -0.85 3.82 -15.11
CA LYS A 184 0.58 3.51 -14.88
C LYS A 184 1.40 3.40 -16.16
N PHE A 185 0.74 3.08 -17.28
CA PHE A 185 1.38 2.87 -18.58
C PHE A 185 0.61 3.59 -19.68
N LYS A 186 1.31 3.99 -20.75
CA LYS A 186 0.67 4.55 -21.94
C LYS A 186 -0.11 3.45 -22.69
N PRO A 187 -1.19 3.80 -23.40
CA PRO A 187 -1.92 2.86 -24.25
C PRO A 187 -0.99 2.08 -25.18
N GLY A 188 -1.12 0.75 -25.20
CA GLY A 188 -0.28 -0.12 -26.02
C GLY A 188 1.13 -0.42 -25.44
N GLN A 189 1.53 0.22 -24.37
CA GLN A 189 2.77 -0.10 -23.67
C GLN A 189 2.60 -1.39 -22.83
N LYS A 190 3.53 -2.33 -22.97
CA LYS A 190 3.58 -3.52 -22.11
C LYS A 190 4.16 -3.12 -20.75
N PRO A 191 3.49 -3.41 -19.63
CA PRO A 191 4.07 -3.26 -18.30
C PRO A 191 5.39 -4.00 -18.21
N GLN A 192 6.41 -3.35 -17.66
CA GLN A 192 7.72 -3.94 -17.45
C GLN A 192 8.35 -3.40 -16.18
N LEU A 193 8.65 -4.29 -15.22
CA LEU A 193 9.39 -3.94 -14.01
C LEU A 193 10.88 -4.26 -14.19
N ARG A 194 11.73 -3.44 -13.61
CA ARG A 194 13.19 -3.58 -13.57
C ARG A 194 13.59 -4.57 -12.49
N PHE A 195 13.35 -5.85 -12.77
CA PHE A 195 13.73 -6.94 -11.86
C PHE A 195 15.25 -7.05 -11.67
N ASP A 196 16.04 -6.57 -12.61
CA ASP A 196 17.49 -6.46 -12.48
C ASP A 196 17.89 -5.56 -11.31
N ILE A 197 17.19 -4.44 -11.09
CA ILE A 197 17.39 -3.56 -9.94
C ILE A 197 17.00 -4.29 -8.65
N LEU A 198 15.83 -4.93 -8.60
CA LEU A 198 15.38 -5.66 -7.42
C LEU A 198 16.34 -6.81 -7.07
N GLU A 199 16.86 -7.53 -8.07
CA GLU A 199 17.85 -8.59 -7.86
C GLU A 199 19.14 -8.06 -7.24
N GLU A 200 19.65 -6.94 -7.75
CA GLU A 200 20.87 -6.32 -7.22
C GLU A 200 20.66 -5.77 -5.81
N VAL A 201 19.50 -5.12 -5.54
CA VAL A 201 19.12 -4.67 -4.20
C VAL A 201 19.03 -5.85 -3.23
N SER A 202 18.42 -6.96 -3.61
CA SER A 202 18.32 -8.17 -2.78
C SER A 202 19.68 -8.78 -2.44
N LYS A 203 20.65 -8.71 -3.36
CA LYS A 203 22.03 -9.17 -3.11
C LYS A 203 22.77 -8.29 -2.14
N ARG A 204 22.57 -6.98 -2.20
CA ARG A 204 23.20 -5.98 -1.33
C ARG A 204 22.61 -5.94 0.07
N LEU A 205 21.32 -6.18 0.17
CA LEU A 205 20.55 -6.15 1.42
C LEU A 205 19.89 -7.53 1.69
N PRO A 206 20.68 -8.59 1.93
CA PRO A 206 20.12 -9.92 2.16
C PRO A 206 19.29 -9.94 3.47
N GLY A 207 18.07 -10.43 3.39
CA GLY A 207 17.14 -10.49 4.53
C GLY A 207 16.41 -9.18 4.85
N PHE A 208 16.68 -8.10 4.10
CA PHE A 208 16.08 -6.80 4.35
C PHE A 208 14.75 -6.64 3.58
N PRO A 209 13.66 -6.16 4.25
CA PRO A 209 12.36 -6.03 3.61
C PRO A 209 12.31 -4.91 2.57
N ILE A 210 11.92 -5.25 1.35
CA ILE A 210 11.69 -4.30 0.26
C ILE A 210 10.19 -4.07 0.08
N VAL A 211 9.82 -2.85 -0.31
CA VAL A 211 8.45 -2.40 -0.49
C VAL A 211 8.23 -1.90 -1.91
N LEU A 212 7.05 -2.18 -2.48
CA LEU A 212 6.62 -1.61 -3.75
C LEU A 212 5.40 -0.72 -3.58
N HIS A 213 5.59 0.57 -3.91
CA HIS A 213 4.55 1.57 -4.10
C HIS A 213 4.05 1.58 -5.54
N GLY A 214 2.91 2.23 -5.79
CA GLY A 214 2.35 2.33 -7.12
C GLY A 214 2.03 0.97 -7.78
N ALA A 215 1.76 -0.06 -7.00
CA ALA A 215 1.70 -1.45 -7.42
C ALA A 215 0.27 -2.02 -7.62
N SER A 216 -0.79 -1.21 -7.49
CA SER A 216 -2.16 -1.64 -7.78
C SER A 216 -2.28 -2.19 -9.19
N SER A 217 -3.06 -3.28 -9.35
CA SER A 217 -3.21 -3.98 -10.64
C SER A 217 -4.18 -3.31 -11.59
N VAL A 218 -5.00 -2.36 -11.10
CA VAL A 218 -6.03 -1.66 -11.89
C VAL A 218 -6.86 -2.68 -12.67
N ILE A 219 -7.65 -3.46 -11.94
CA ILE A 219 -8.37 -4.62 -12.47
C ILE A 219 -9.29 -4.20 -13.63
N PRO A 220 -9.08 -4.73 -14.86
CA PRO A 220 -9.78 -4.26 -16.06
C PRO A 220 -11.29 -4.38 -15.97
N GLU A 221 -11.79 -5.37 -15.21
CA GLU A 221 -13.23 -5.57 -15.02
C GLU A 221 -13.90 -4.40 -14.30
N TYR A 222 -13.26 -3.86 -13.26
CA TYR A 222 -13.77 -2.68 -12.55
C TYR A 222 -13.76 -1.44 -13.44
N VAL A 223 -12.69 -1.26 -14.21
CA VAL A 223 -12.61 -0.15 -15.19
C VAL A 223 -13.72 -0.25 -16.22
N LYS A 224 -13.99 -1.46 -16.72
CA LYS A 224 -15.10 -1.74 -17.65
C LYS A 224 -16.46 -1.37 -17.02
N ILE A 225 -16.74 -1.89 -15.82
CA ILE A 225 -18.00 -1.61 -15.10
C ILE A 225 -18.17 -0.09 -14.89
N ILE A 226 -17.13 0.61 -14.48
CA ILE A 226 -17.16 2.07 -14.28
C ILE A 226 -17.53 2.77 -15.59
N ASN A 227 -16.89 2.41 -16.72
CA ASN A 227 -17.14 3.04 -18.01
C ASN A 227 -18.53 2.74 -18.56
N GLU A 228 -19.04 1.50 -18.39
CA GLU A 228 -20.39 1.10 -18.82
C GLU A 228 -21.48 1.76 -17.97
N ASN A 229 -21.16 2.21 -16.75
CA ASN A 229 -22.11 2.82 -15.81
C ASN A 229 -21.84 4.34 -15.63
N GLY A 230 -21.58 5.05 -16.73
CA GLY A 230 -21.48 6.51 -16.76
C GLY A 230 -20.13 7.09 -16.25
N GLY A 231 -19.13 6.25 -16.07
CA GLY A 231 -17.76 6.69 -15.81
C GLY A 231 -16.99 6.98 -17.09
N LYS A 232 -15.77 7.51 -16.93
CA LYS A 232 -14.87 7.78 -18.05
C LYS A 232 -13.41 7.54 -17.62
N MET A 233 -12.96 6.30 -17.74
CA MET A 233 -11.60 5.87 -17.43
C MET A 233 -10.99 5.17 -18.65
N PRO A 234 -10.69 5.89 -19.73
CA PRO A 234 -10.02 5.30 -20.89
C PRO A 234 -8.58 4.92 -20.51
N ASP A 235 -8.12 3.78 -21.03
CA ASP A 235 -6.70 3.38 -20.96
C ASP A 235 -6.11 3.21 -19.55
N ALA A 236 -6.94 3.00 -18.52
CA ALA A 236 -6.47 2.71 -17.17
C ALA A 236 -5.82 1.30 -17.15
N ILE A 237 -4.53 1.25 -16.82
CA ILE A 237 -3.72 0.01 -16.81
C ILE A 237 -2.82 0.01 -15.57
N GLY A 238 -2.79 -1.11 -14.86
CA GLY A 238 -1.97 -1.32 -13.66
C GLY A 238 -0.85 -2.33 -13.85
N ILE A 239 -0.26 -2.76 -12.73
CA ILE A 239 0.81 -3.77 -12.72
C ILE A 239 0.20 -5.18 -12.81
N PRO A 240 0.65 -6.03 -13.75
CA PRO A 240 0.26 -7.43 -13.82
C PRO A 240 0.60 -8.18 -12.52
N GLU A 241 -0.33 -8.97 -12.02
CA GLU A 241 -0.18 -9.64 -10.73
C GLU A 241 0.87 -10.76 -10.72
N ASP A 242 1.20 -11.33 -11.88
CA ASP A 242 2.31 -12.27 -12.03
C ASP A 242 3.67 -11.57 -11.79
N MET A 243 3.81 -10.32 -12.20
CA MET A 243 4.99 -9.52 -11.90
C MET A 243 5.10 -9.20 -10.40
N LEU A 244 3.98 -8.93 -9.73
CA LEU A 244 3.96 -8.71 -8.28
C LEU A 244 4.35 -9.99 -7.52
N ARG A 245 3.85 -11.15 -7.94
CA ARG A 245 4.27 -12.44 -7.36
C ARG A 245 5.75 -12.71 -7.56
N LYS A 246 6.27 -12.41 -8.74
CA LYS A 246 7.71 -12.54 -9.01
C LYS A 246 8.52 -11.64 -8.08
N ALA A 247 8.11 -10.38 -7.90
CA ALA A 247 8.76 -9.46 -6.98
C ALA A 247 8.72 -9.98 -5.53
N ALA A 248 7.58 -10.46 -5.07
CA ALA A 248 7.41 -11.04 -3.73
C ALA A 248 8.29 -12.29 -3.50
N SER A 249 8.51 -13.12 -4.53
CA SER A 249 9.40 -14.29 -4.43
C SER A 249 10.89 -13.91 -4.32
N MET A 250 11.25 -12.65 -4.49
CA MET A 250 12.64 -12.15 -4.38
C MET A 250 12.89 -11.54 -3.00
N ALA A 251 12.49 -10.29 -2.77
CA ALA A 251 12.72 -9.60 -1.48
C ALA A 251 11.56 -8.67 -1.10
N VAL A 252 10.53 -8.54 -1.94
CA VAL A 252 9.40 -7.64 -1.68
C VAL A 252 8.51 -8.26 -0.62
N CYS A 253 8.41 -7.57 0.53
CA CYS A 253 7.63 -8.00 1.70
C CYS A 253 6.31 -7.24 1.86
N LYS A 254 6.17 -6.05 1.22
CA LYS A 254 4.97 -5.21 1.27
C LYS A 254 4.63 -4.71 -0.13
N ILE A 255 3.35 -4.73 -0.46
CA ILE A 255 2.81 -4.18 -1.72
C ILE A 255 1.64 -3.26 -1.38
N ASN A 256 1.74 -1.99 -1.80
CA ASN A 256 0.71 -0.99 -1.57
C ASN A 256 -0.48 -1.17 -2.52
N ILE A 257 -1.69 -1.17 -1.97
CA ILE A 257 -2.94 -1.36 -2.70
C ILE A 257 -3.93 -0.27 -2.30
N ASP A 258 -4.13 0.70 -3.18
CA ASP A 258 -5.11 1.77 -3.03
C ASP A 258 -6.06 1.83 -4.23
N SER A 259 -5.54 2.08 -5.44
CA SER A 259 -6.37 2.26 -6.65
C SER A 259 -7.34 1.09 -6.88
N ASP A 260 -6.94 -0.15 -6.59
CA ASP A 260 -7.82 -1.31 -6.74
C ASP A 260 -9.04 -1.24 -5.80
N LEU A 261 -8.86 -0.77 -4.55
CA LEU A 261 -9.96 -0.59 -3.58
C LEU A 261 -10.92 0.50 -4.03
N ARG A 262 -10.36 1.64 -4.49
CA ARG A 262 -11.15 2.77 -5.02
C ARG A 262 -11.97 2.35 -6.24
N LEU A 263 -11.38 1.58 -7.15
CA LEU A 263 -12.05 1.06 -8.34
C LEU A 263 -13.16 0.07 -7.98
N ALA A 264 -12.90 -0.87 -7.08
CA ALA A 264 -13.89 -1.85 -6.64
C ALA A 264 -15.13 -1.18 -6.01
N MET A 265 -14.90 -0.19 -5.15
CA MET A 265 -15.99 0.59 -4.53
C MET A 265 -16.75 1.40 -5.55
N THR A 266 -16.06 2.15 -6.42
CA THR A 266 -16.67 3.01 -7.43
C THR A 266 -17.46 2.21 -8.46
N ALA A 267 -16.94 1.08 -8.92
CA ALA A 267 -17.62 0.18 -9.86
C ALA A 267 -18.96 -0.30 -9.29
N SER A 268 -18.96 -0.80 -8.05
CA SER A 268 -20.16 -1.28 -7.38
C SER A 268 -21.21 -0.18 -7.20
N ILE A 269 -20.81 1.01 -6.76
CA ILE A 269 -21.74 2.12 -6.52
C ILE A 269 -22.35 2.60 -7.84
N ARG A 270 -21.54 2.77 -8.89
CA ARG A 270 -22.03 3.20 -10.21
C ARG A 270 -23.00 2.20 -10.82
N GLN A 271 -22.63 0.92 -10.79
CA GLN A 271 -23.50 -0.16 -11.28
C GLN A 271 -24.81 -0.19 -10.51
N TYR A 272 -24.75 -0.08 -9.17
CA TYR A 272 -25.94 -0.08 -8.33
C TYR A 272 -26.91 1.05 -8.68
N PHE A 273 -26.42 2.28 -8.85
CA PHE A 273 -27.29 3.41 -9.20
C PHE A 273 -27.86 3.32 -10.62
N ASN A 274 -27.15 2.67 -11.54
CA ASN A 274 -27.69 2.42 -12.88
C ASN A 274 -28.80 1.36 -12.88
N GLU A 275 -28.65 0.32 -12.06
CA GLU A 275 -29.63 -0.77 -11.92
C GLU A 275 -30.84 -0.39 -11.05
N HIS A 276 -30.64 0.52 -10.08
CA HIS A 276 -31.64 0.94 -9.08
C HIS A 276 -31.73 2.47 -8.97
N PRO A 277 -32.20 3.17 -10.01
CA PRO A 277 -32.14 4.63 -10.07
C PRO A 277 -33.03 5.34 -9.04
N ASP A 278 -34.00 4.65 -8.45
CA ASP A 278 -34.89 5.14 -7.40
C ASP A 278 -34.38 4.90 -5.97
N HIS A 279 -33.28 4.14 -5.80
CA HIS A 279 -32.74 3.86 -4.49
C HIS A 279 -31.84 5.01 -3.99
N PHE A 280 -32.00 5.43 -2.73
CA PHE A 280 -31.27 6.53 -2.11
C PHE A 280 -30.77 6.23 -0.69
N ASP A 281 -31.05 5.05 -0.11
CA ASP A 281 -30.51 4.65 1.19
C ASP A 281 -29.04 4.23 1.03
N PRO A 282 -28.08 4.91 1.71
CA PRO A 282 -26.65 4.58 1.61
C PRO A 282 -26.33 3.13 1.95
N ARG A 283 -27.09 2.49 2.83
CA ARG A 283 -26.89 1.07 3.16
C ARG A 283 -27.10 0.15 1.96
N GLN A 284 -27.95 0.54 1.03
CA GLN A 284 -28.29 -0.25 -0.16
C GLN A 284 -27.15 -0.27 -1.18
N TYR A 285 -26.48 0.87 -1.43
CA TYR A 285 -25.39 0.95 -2.40
C TYR A 285 -23.99 0.78 -1.79
N LEU A 286 -23.81 1.01 -0.49
CA LEU A 286 -22.53 0.76 0.18
C LEU A 286 -22.34 -0.71 0.56
N LYS A 287 -23.41 -1.46 0.86
CA LYS A 287 -23.33 -2.89 1.18
C LYS A 287 -22.70 -3.73 0.05
N PRO A 288 -23.13 -3.65 -1.21
CA PRO A 288 -22.46 -4.36 -2.30
C PRO A 288 -21.05 -3.84 -2.56
N ALA A 289 -20.79 -2.55 -2.37
CA ALA A 289 -19.44 -2.00 -2.48
C ALA A 289 -18.47 -2.61 -1.45
N ARG A 290 -18.89 -2.73 -0.16
CA ARG A 290 -18.14 -3.41 0.89
C ARG A 290 -17.89 -4.89 0.54
N ALA A 291 -18.91 -5.60 0.05
CA ALA A 291 -18.78 -7.00 -0.35
C ALA A 291 -17.78 -7.18 -1.51
N ASN A 292 -17.75 -6.23 -2.45
CA ASN A 292 -16.81 -6.25 -3.56
C ASN A 292 -15.37 -5.98 -3.11
N ILE A 293 -15.16 -5.02 -2.18
CA ILE A 293 -13.86 -4.80 -1.54
C ILE A 293 -13.39 -6.07 -0.83
N LYS A 294 -14.26 -6.73 -0.05
CA LYS A 294 -13.93 -7.99 0.61
C LYS A 294 -13.46 -9.05 -0.39
N SER A 295 -14.21 -9.24 -1.47
CA SER A 295 -13.87 -10.21 -2.53
C SER A 295 -12.53 -9.88 -3.19
N LEU A 296 -12.27 -8.61 -3.48
CA LEU A 296 -11.00 -8.13 -4.02
C LEU A 296 -9.84 -8.43 -3.08
N VAL A 297 -9.97 -8.05 -1.80
CA VAL A 297 -8.90 -8.23 -0.80
C VAL A 297 -8.63 -9.71 -0.57
N LYS A 298 -9.68 -10.54 -0.47
CA LYS A 298 -9.53 -12.00 -0.41
C LYS A 298 -8.76 -12.55 -1.60
N HIS A 299 -9.10 -12.11 -2.82
CA HIS A 299 -8.35 -12.47 -4.01
C HIS A 299 -6.87 -12.06 -3.93
N LYS A 300 -6.57 -10.84 -3.44
CA LYS A 300 -5.19 -10.37 -3.27
C LYS A 300 -4.41 -11.20 -2.24
N ILE A 301 -5.05 -11.59 -1.14
CA ILE A 301 -4.43 -12.40 -0.08
C ILE A 301 -4.18 -13.83 -0.60
N VAL A 302 -5.23 -14.52 -1.08
CA VAL A 302 -5.17 -15.96 -1.39
C VAL A 302 -4.44 -16.26 -2.68
N ALA A 303 -4.76 -15.51 -3.72
CA ALA A 303 -4.33 -15.90 -5.06
C ALA A 303 -2.91 -15.43 -5.39
N ARG A 304 -2.37 -14.39 -4.74
CA ARG A 304 -1.31 -13.66 -5.43
C ARG A 304 -0.25 -12.95 -4.58
N LEU A 305 -0.48 -12.61 -3.34
CA LEU A 305 0.51 -11.97 -2.49
C LEU A 305 1.09 -12.92 -1.43
N GLN A 306 0.32 -13.91 -1.01
CA GLN A 306 0.77 -14.92 -0.06
C GLN A 306 0.93 -16.28 -0.77
N ARG A 307 1.93 -17.04 -0.37
CA ARG A 307 2.08 -18.43 -0.77
C ARG A 307 0.86 -19.21 -0.27
N GLN A 308 0.26 -20.06 -1.12
CA GLN A 308 -0.71 -21.04 -0.64
C GLN A 308 -0.17 -21.67 0.64
N SER A 309 -0.98 -21.66 1.70
CA SER A 309 -0.68 -22.44 2.89
C SER A 309 -0.30 -23.84 2.43
N VAL A 310 0.96 -24.22 2.61
CA VAL A 310 1.32 -25.64 2.58
C VAL A 310 0.51 -26.22 3.72
N ASN A 311 -0.50 -27.02 3.38
CA ASN A 311 -1.25 -27.80 4.34
C ASN A 311 -0.26 -28.57 5.21
N PRO A 312 -0.53 -28.69 6.53
CA PRO A 312 0.34 -29.38 7.44
C PRO A 312 0.58 -30.83 7.08
#